data_2be8eec18c4fae5d59f9f0262732281c
#
_entry.id   2be8eec18c4fae5d59f9f0262732281c
#
_cell.length_a   1.000
_cell.length_b   1.000
_cell.length_c   1.000
_cell.angle_alpha   90.00
_cell.angle_beta   90.00
_cell.angle_gamma   90.00
#
_symmetry.space_group_name_H-M   'P 1'
#
loop_
_entity.id
_entity.type
_entity.pdbx_description
1 polymer ?
#
loop_
_entity_poly.entity_id
_entity_poly.type
_entity_poly.pdbx_seq_one_letter_code
_entity_poly.pdbx_strand_id
1 'polypeptide(L)'
;MRNRRNTRKRNVVLDTITNRNFIIIVLILLAVIIVAEGVIQIRKYQDRKLLAKQAEELEKQTGEIFTAIENNLTSPSNNGETTVITRTARISAVGDILCQMDMIDDAKIDDGYDFSHMFTGISKFVKNSDIAIGTLETNFVDGKYFGVGKYNSPIEFLKAVKDSGIGLVSLAHNHVLDYGYQGLETTISKIKEQNVEITGIKNKVDESNENTLDEEKTKEQESSNFTGNIKEINGIKVAFLGYTYGLSNENEVTDEEKKSANIYSEELAQKDIEYAKQNSNYIIAIMHWGDVNSSEISEYQRNITAFLVKNGVDMILGSHPSVVEPMEIIQTEEGKNVLVAYSLGNYISTLKYANADVELILNIQIAKSSDSDKAVLQKVDYTPIYVLDNGTKAENRFELTDMKKFAQDYANGDTSRISRKTYDSIISKLEKLQSTVNSK
;
A
#
# COMPACT_ATOMS: atom_id res chain seq x y z
N MET A 1 50.23 68.01 -40.91
CA MET A 1 49.78 66.71 -41.46
C MET A 1 50.44 65.45 -40.83
N ARG A 2 51.52 65.56 -40.10
CA ARG A 2 52.25 64.40 -39.54
C ARG A 2 51.54 63.78 -38.24
N ASN A 3 50.76 64.52 -37.47
CA ASN A 3 50.17 64.05 -36.26
C ASN A 3 48.89 63.21 -36.45
N ARG A 4 48.15 63.38 -37.53
CA ARG A 4 46.90 62.59 -37.77
C ARG A 4 47.18 61.15 -38.25
N ARG A 5 48.32 60.87 -38.85
CA ARG A 5 48.73 59.54 -39.34
C ARG A 5 49.18 58.63 -38.18
N ASN A 6 49.77 59.16 -37.12
CA ASN A 6 50.27 58.40 -36.00
C ASN A 6 49.11 58.00 -35.04
N THR A 7 48.09 58.84 -34.88
CA THR A 7 46.91 58.50 -34.07
C THR A 7 46.06 57.42 -34.73
N ARG A 8 45.91 57.43 -36.06
CA ARG A 8 45.14 56.41 -36.78
C ARG A 8 45.79 55.01 -36.73
N LYS A 9 47.12 54.95 -36.84
CA LYS A 9 47.89 53.69 -36.68
C LYS A 9 47.83 53.14 -35.25
N ARG A 10 47.84 54.02 -34.25
CA ARG A 10 47.75 53.64 -32.83
C ARG A 10 46.37 53.07 -32.45
N ASN A 11 45.30 53.65 -32.97
CA ASN A 11 43.97 53.18 -32.77
C ASN A 11 43.70 51.83 -33.47
N VAL A 12 44.14 51.59 -34.66
CA VAL A 12 44.02 50.33 -35.39
C VAL A 12 44.82 49.23 -34.71
N VAL A 13 45.99 49.50 -34.15
CA VAL A 13 46.78 48.52 -33.41
C VAL A 13 46.12 48.22 -32.05
N LEU A 14 45.57 49.22 -31.35
CA LEU A 14 44.80 49.01 -30.11
C LEU A 14 43.53 48.20 -30.37
N ASP A 15 42.73 48.51 -31.39
CA ASP A 15 41.52 47.75 -31.77
C ASP A 15 41.83 46.30 -32.14
N THR A 16 42.93 46.06 -32.85
CA THR A 16 43.39 44.71 -33.22
C THR A 16 43.84 43.90 -31.99
N ILE A 17 44.54 44.53 -31.04
CA ILE A 17 44.98 43.88 -29.80
C ILE A 17 43.77 43.61 -28.89
N THR A 18 42.82 44.55 -28.77
CA THR A 18 41.59 44.39 -27.98
C THR A 18 40.73 43.29 -28.55
N ASN A 19 40.58 43.22 -29.88
CA ASN A 19 39.79 42.17 -30.54
C ASN A 19 40.44 40.78 -30.38
N ARG A 20 41.76 40.68 -30.43
CA ARG A 20 42.53 39.46 -30.25
C ARG A 20 42.41 38.96 -28.79
N ASN A 21 42.51 39.84 -27.79
CA ASN A 21 42.35 39.51 -26.39
C ASN A 21 40.89 39.10 -26.07
N PHE A 22 39.92 39.76 -26.68
CA PHE A 22 38.52 39.38 -26.58
C PHE A 22 38.26 37.95 -27.10
N ILE A 23 38.80 37.63 -28.30
CA ILE A 23 38.70 36.29 -28.87
C ILE A 23 39.36 35.23 -27.96
N ILE A 24 40.50 35.51 -27.37
CA ILE A 24 41.19 34.61 -26.44
C ILE A 24 40.33 34.38 -25.19
N ILE A 25 39.72 35.41 -24.62
CA ILE A 25 38.84 35.30 -23.45
C ILE A 25 37.62 34.44 -23.79
N VAL A 26 37.00 34.64 -24.94
CA VAL A 26 35.85 33.82 -25.39
C VAL A 26 36.25 32.35 -25.56
N LEU A 27 37.42 32.09 -26.18
CA LEU A 27 37.92 30.71 -26.33
C LEU A 27 38.21 30.02 -24.97
N ILE A 28 38.77 30.77 -24.01
CA ILE A 28 38.98 30.26 -22.64
C ILE A 28 37.66 29.95 -21.95
N LEU A 29 36.66 30.83 -22.05
CA LEU A 29 35.33 30.60 -21.49
C LEU A 29 34.67 29.38 -22.13
N LEU A 30 34.74 29.22 -23.45
CA LEU A 30 34.24 28.03 -24.14
C LEU A 30 34.95 26.75 -23.68
N ALA A 31 36.27 26.79 -23.54
CA ALA A 31 37.05 25.66 -23.04
C ALA A 31 36.65 25.29 -21.60
N VAL A 32 36.42 26.29 -20.72
CA VAL A 32 35.93 26.05 -19.34
C VAL A 32 34.54 25.43 -19.34
N ILE A 33 33.65 25.89 -20.22
CA ILE A 33 32.29 25.32 -20.34
C ILE A 33 32.36 23.85 -20.80
N ILE A 34 33.18 23.56 -21.83
CA ILE A 34 33.37 22.19 -22.34
C ILE A 34 33.93 21.26 -21.26
N VAL A 35 34.92 21.72 -20.49
CA VAL A 35 35.49 20.95 -19.38
C VAL A 35 34.45 20.74 -18.27
N ALA A 36 33.70 21.78 -17.92
CA ALA A 36 32.64 21.68 -16.93
C ALA A 36 31.55 20.68 -17.36
N GLU A 37 31.10 20.73 -18.60
CA GLU A 37 30.16 19.76 -19.16
C GLU A 37 30.75 18.34 -19.18
N GLY A 38 32.00 18.16 -19.53
CA GLY A 38 32.72 16.89 -19.47
C GLY A 38 32.76 16.32 -18.07
N VAL A 39 33.05 17.13 -17.05
CA VAL A 39 33.02 16.72 -15.63
C VAL A 39 31.63 16.35 -15.18
N ILE A 40 30.60 17.09 -15.59
CA ILE A 40 29.20 16.79 -15.30
C ILE A 40 28.81 15.44 -15.92
N GLN A 41 29.17 15.17 -17.15
CA GLN A 41 28.87 13.90 -17.83
C GLN A 41 29.58 12.70 -17.17
N ILE A 42 30.85 12.88 -16.79
CA ILE A 42 31.61 11.83 -16.06
C ILE A 42 30.93 11.54 -14.70
N ARG A 43 30.55 12.56 -13.94
CA ARG A 43 29.80 12.37 -12.67
C ARG A 43 28.48 11.67 -12.89
N LYS A 44 27.67 12.09 -13.87
CA LYS A 44 26.44 11.43 -14.25
C LYS A 44 26.65 9.94 -14.61
N TYR A 45 27.72 9.63 -15.32
CA TYR A 45 28.05 8.24 -15.66
C TYR A 45 28.44 7.41 -14.43
N GLN A 46 29.26 7.96 -13.54
CA GLN A 46 29.63 7.29 -12.28
C GLN A 46 28.44 7.09 -11.36
N ASP A 47 27.60 8.11 -11.23
CA ASP A 47 26.35 8.02 -10.48
C ASP A 47 25.44 6.92 -11.04
N ARG A 48 25.23 6.86 -12.38
CA ARG A 48 24.43 5.81 -13.02
C ARG A 48 24.97 4.41 -12.71
N LYS A 49 26.29 4.23 -12.77
CA LYS A 49 26.91 2.92 -12.49
C LYS A 49 26.77 2.52 -11.03
N LEU A 50 26.89 3.46 -10.09
CA LEU A 50 26.67 3.23 -8.66
C LEU A 50 25.23 2.84 -8.39
N LEU A 51 24.28 3.53 -9.02
CA LEU A 51 22.85 3.33 -8.84
C LEU A 51 22.36 2.02 -9.45
N ALA A 52 22.88 1.65 -10.63
CA ALA A 52 22.61 0.35 -11.23
C ALA A 52 23.07 -0.79 -10.31
N LYS A 53 24.25 -0.64 -9.71
CA LYS A 53 24.77 -1.61 -8.74
C LYS A 53 23.92 -1.70 -7.47
N GLN A 54 23.47 -0.55 -6.92
CA GLN A 54 22.58 -0.52 -5.76
C GLN A 54 21.22 -1.14 -6.07
N ALA A 55 20.66 -0.87 -7.25
CA ALA A 55 19.40 -1.47 -7.68
C ALA A 55 19.52 -2.99 -7.85
N GLU A 56 20.62 -3.49 -8.44
CA GLU A 56 20.91 -4.90 -8.60
C GLU A 56 21.12 -5.59 -7.22
N GLU A 57 21.81 -4.93 -6.30
CA GLU A 57 22.04 -5.44 -4.94
C GLU A 57 20.75 -5.48 -4.13
N LEU A 58 19.87 -4.47 -4.30
CA LEU A 58 18.54 -4.41 -3.72
C LEU A 58 17.62 -5.53 -4.25
N GLU A 59 17.65 -5.78 -5.57
CA GLU A 59 16.89 -6.86 -6.21
C GLU A 59 17.37 -8.24 -5.73
N LYS A 60 18.69 -8.41 -5.60
CA LYS A 60 19.29 -9.64 -5.09
C LYS A 60 18.90 -9.90 -3.63
N GLN A 61 19.03 -8.92 -2.74
CA GLN A 61 18.68 -9.05 -1.33
C GLN A 61 17.17 -9.32 -1.14
N THR A 62 16.31 -8.65 -1.91
CA THR A 62 14.88 -8.91 -1.90
C THR A 62 14.59 -10.35 -2.37
N GLY A 63 15.25 -10.81 -3.42
CA GLY A 63 15.15 -12.19 -3.92
C GLY A 63 15.62 -13.25 -2.92
N GLU A 64 16.69 -13.00 -2.17
CA GLU A 64 17.22 -13.93 -1.16
C GLU A 64 16.24 -14.15 0.01
N ILE A 65 15.54 -13.10 0.45
CA ILE A 65 14.55 -13.20 1.53
C ILE A 65 13.35 -14.05 1.09
N PHE A 66 12.81 -13.80 -0.09
CA PHE A 66 11.68 -14.55 -0.61
C PHE A 66 12.06 -15.97 -1.03
N THR A 67 13.30 -16.19 -1.51
CA THR A 67 13.83 -17.52 -1.75
C THR A 67 13.97 -18.32 -0.44
N ALA A 68 14.31 -17.67 0.68
CA ALA A 68 14.31 -18.32 1.99
C ALA A 68 12.90 -18.69 2.45
N ILE A 69 11.90 -17.86 2.15
CA ILE A 69 10.49 -18.16 2.38
C ILE A 69 10.03 -19.31 1.47
N GLU A 70 10.32 -19.25 0.17
CA GLU A 70 9.98 -20.30 -0.79
C GLU A 70 10.64 -21.66 -0.46
N ASN A 71 11.89 -21.69 0.00
CA ASN A 71 12.59 -22.90 0.39
C ASN A 71 12.02 -23.55 1.66
N ASN A 72 11.35 -22.78 2.51
CA ASN A 72 10.64 -23.28 3.68
C ASN A 72 9.18 -23.70 3.37
N LEU A 73 8.68 -23.39 2.18
CA LEU A 73 7.39 -23.85 1.69
C LEU A 73 7.60 -25.23 1.06
N THR A 74 7.37 -26.30 1.83
CA THR A 74 7.49 -27.68 1.31
C THR A 74 6.54 -27.85 0.14
N SER A 75 7.10 -28.11 -1.05
CA SER A 75 6.33 -28.62 -2.18
C SER A 75 5.65 -29.95 -1.77
N PRO A 76 4.38 -30.19 -2.14
CA PRO A 76 3.74 -31.47 -1.87
C PRO A 76 4.60 -32.59 -2.44
N SER A 77 4.91 -33.59 -1.60
CA SER A 77 5.70 -34.75 -1.97
C SER A 77 4.98 -35.54 -3.06
N ASN A 78 5.61 -35.64 -4.22
CA ASN A 78 5.16 -36.48 -5.33
C ASN A 78 5.51 -37.97 -5.02
N ASN A 79 4.62 -38.67 -4.34
CA ASN A 79 4.69 -40.13 -4.22
C ASN A 79 3.36 -40.77 -4.65
N GLY A 80 3.32 -41.20 -5.91
CA GLY A 80 2.30 -42.14 -6.42
C GLY A 80 1.24 -41.57 -7.36
N GLU A 81 0.97 -42.27 -8.40
CA GLU A 81 0.18 -42.16 -9.65
C GLU A 81 -1.21 -41.45 -9.66
N THR A 82 -1.54 -40.60 -8.75
CA THR A 82 -2.72 -39.71 -8.87
C THR A 82 -2.27 -38.33 -9.33
N THR A 83 -2.80 -37.88 -10.45
CA THR A 83 -2.56 -36.52 -10.93
C THR A 83 -3.14 -35.51 -9.91
N VAL A 84 -2.27 -34.96 -9.07
CA VAL A 84 -2.65 -33.93 -8.10
C VAL A 84 -2.87 -32.63 -8.83
N ILE A 85 -4.10 -32.16 -8.88
CA ILE A 85 -4.45 -30.86 -9.46
C ILE A 85 -4.22 -29.81 -8.39
N THR A 86 -3.34 -28.85 -8.64
CA THR A 86 -3.12 -27.69 -7.76
C THR A 86 -3.84 -26.48 -8.32
N ARG A 87 -4.69 -25.86 -7.50
CA ARG A 87 -5.32 -24.56 -7.77
C ARG A 87 -4.54 -23.46 -7.09
N THR A 88 -4.45 -22.30 -7.70
CA THR A 88 -3.77 -21.14 -7.12
C THR A 88 -4.68 -19.92 -7.13
N ALA A 89 -4.55 -19.07 -6.12
CA ALA A 89 -5.18 -17.77 -6.06
C ALA A 89 -4.13 -16.70 -5.74
N ARG A 90 -4.16 -15.59 -6.49
CA ARG A 90 -3.30 -14.43 -6.31
C ARG A 90 -4.09 -13.33 -5.63
N ILE A 91 -3.56 -12.85 -4.52
CA ILE A 91 -4.16 -11.82 -3.68
C ILE A 91 -3.17 -10.66 -3.60
N SER A 92 -3.61 -9.44 -3.92
CA SER A 92 -2.87 -8.24 -3.59
C SER A 92 -3.46 -7.62 -2.33
N ALA A 93 -2.60 -7.23 -1.38
CA ALA A 93 -3.02 -6.53 -0.18
C ALA A 93 -2.33 -5.17 -0.08
N VAL A 94 -3.10 -4.16 0.31
CA VAL A 94 -2.63 -2.81 0.56
C VAL A 94 -3.05 -2.38 1.97
N GLY A 95 -2.41 -1.36 2.52
CA GLY A 95 -2.76 -0.82 3.83
C GLY A 95 -3.99 0.09 3.80
N ASP A 96 -3.92 1.18 4.56
CA ASP A 96 -5.05 2.10 4.71
C ASP A 96 -5.27 2.95 3.45
N ILE A 97 -6.51 3.06 3.05
CA ILE A 97 -6.98 3.85 1.92
C ILE A 97 -7.63 5.10 2.50
N LEU A 98 -6.85 6.18 2.59
CA LEU A 98 -7.28 7.45 3.17
C LEU A 98 -7.44 8.52 2.11
N CYS A 99 -8.34 9.46 2.36
CA CYS A 99 -8.56 10.62 1.51
C CYS A 99 -8.50 11.90 2.35
N GLN A 100 -7.40 12.64 2.25
CA GLN A 100 -7.22 13.93 2.91
C GLN A 100 -7.75 15.08 2.06
N MET A 101 -7.92 16.25 2.69
CA MET A 101 -8.48 17.44 2.02
C MET A 101 -7.66 17.90 0.83
N ASP A 102 -6.34 17.83 0.90
CA ASP A 102 -5.45 18.22 -0.22
C ASP A 102 -5.55 17.27 -1.43
N MET A 103 -5.93 16.00 -1.21
CA MET A 103 -6.28 15.06 -2.29
C MET A 103 -7.64 15.40 -2.91
N ILE A 104 -8.63 15.79 -2.09
CA ILE A 104 -9.94 16.24 -2.58
C ILE A 104 -9.79 17.52 -3.41
N ASP A 105 -8.94 18.45 -2.95
CA ASP A 105 -8.65 19.69 -3.67
C ASP A 105 -7.93 19.42 -5.01
N ASP A 106 -7.02 18.45 -5.06
CA ASP A 106 -6.30 18.02 -6.27
C ASP A 106 -7.23 17.33 -7.29
N ALA A 107 -8.19 16.54 -6.79
CA ALA A 107 -9.14 15.82 -7.63
C ALA A 107 -10.28 16.68 -8.17
N LYS A 108 -10.39 17.94 -7.77
CA LYS A 108 -11.52 18.82 -8.13
C LYS A 108 -11.49 19.17 -9.61
N ILE A 109 -12.63 18.94 -10.29
CA ILE A 109 -12.88 19.32 -11.68
C ILE A 109 -14.10 20.28 -11.75
N ASP A 110 -14.45 20.77 -12.93
CA ASP A 110 -15.55 21.73 -13.12
C ASP A 110 -16.89 21.21 -12.59
N ASP A 111 -17.14 19.88 -12.70
CA ASP A 111 -18.37 19.24 -12.22
C ASP A 111 -18.04 17.95 -11.45
N GLY A 112 -17.64 18.11 -10.18
CA GLY A 112 -17.35 17.00 -9.28
C GLY A 112 -15.86 16.75 -9.02
N TYR A 113 -15.45 15.49 -9.03
CA TYR A 113 -14.09 15.07 -8.67
C TYR A 113 -13.59 13.96 -9.57
N ASP A 114 -12.28 13.95 -9.91
CA ASP A 114 -11.58 12.87 -10.59
C ASP A 114 -10.28 12.51 -9.86
N PHE A 115 -10.27 11.37 -9.19
CA PHE A 115 -9.10 10.83 -8.47
C PHE A 115 -8.29 9.83 -9.31
N SER A 116 -8.65 9.57 -10.57
CA SER A 116 -8.09 8.49 -11.37
C SER A 116 -6.57 8.62 -11.59
N HIS A 117 -6.08 9.86 -11.75
CA HIS A 117 -4.67 10.16 -11.94
C HIS A 117 -3.80 9.67 -10.79
N MET A 118 -4.32 9.67 -9.55
CA MET A 118 -3.57 9.27 -8.36
C MET A 118 -3.14 7.80 -8.39
N PHE A 119 -3.91 6.93 -9.06
CA PHE A 119 -3.71 5.48 -9.07
C PHE A 119 -3.09 4.93 -10.35
N THR A 120 -2.98 5.73 -11.40
CA THR A 120 -2.57 5.27 -12.75
C THR A 120 -1.21 4.57 -12.75
N GLY A 121 -0.25 5.07 -11.97
CA GLY A 121 1.12 4.52 -11.94
C GLY A 121 1.23 3.11 -11.37
N ILE A 122 0.29 2.70 -10.51
CA ILE A 122 0.38 1.43 -9.75
C ILE A 122 -0.75 0.44 -10.04
N SER A 123 -1.84 0.85 -10.68
CA SER A 123 -3.04 0.01 -10.86
C SER A 123 -2.74 -1.32 -11.58
N LYS A 124 -1.73 -1.38 -12.45
CA LYS A 124 -1.28 -2.62 -13.10
C LYS A 124 -0.81 -3.69 -12.11
N PHE A 125 -0.20 -3.31 -10.98
CA PHE A 125 0.29 -4.25 -9.97
C PHE A 125 -0.88 -4.84 -9.19
N VAL A 126 -1.86 -4.00 -8.83
CA VAL A 126 -3.08 -4.41 -8.13
C VAL A 126 -3.95 -5.30 -9.03
N LYS A 127 -4.18 -4.92 -10.29
CA LYS A 127 -4.98 -5.67 -11.26
C LYS A 127 -4.36 -7.00 -11.71
N ASN A 128 -3.10 -7.25 -11.40
CA ASN A 128 -2.45 -8.53 -11.71
C ASN A 128 -2.83 -9.66 -10.72
N SER A 129 -3.62 -9.36 -9.70
CA SER A 129 -4.19 -10.34 -8.76
C SER A 129 -5.59 -10.80 -9.17
N ASP A 130 -6.04 -11.89 -8.58
CA ASP A 130 -7.41 -12.40 -8.75
C ASP A 130 -8.38 -11.65 -7.81
N ILE A 131 -7.87 -11.09 -6.70
CA ILE A 131 -8.52 -10.14 -5.81
C ILE A 131 -7.51 -9.21 -5.18
N ALA A 132 -7.88 -7.94 -4.97
CA ALA A 132 -7.09 -7.00 -4.18
C ALA A 132 -7.91 -6.44 -3.02
N ILE A 133 -7.27 -6.29 -1.86
CA ILE A 133 -7.89 -5.91 -0.59
C ILE A 133 -7.11 -4.79 0.11
N GLY A 134 -7.81 -3.96 0.89
CA GLY A 134 -7.23 -2.93 1.75
C GLY A 134 -8.23 -2.46 2.81
N THR A 135 -7.78 -1.63 3.76
CA THR A 135 -8.65 -1.02 4.77
C THR A 135 -9.13 0.35 4.26
N LEU A 136 -10.42 0.52 4.07
CA LEU A 136 -11.01 1.77 3.59
C LEU A 136 -11.31 2.71 4.76
N GLU A 137 -10.33 3.53 5.12
CA GLU A 137 -10.39 4.41 6.30
C GLU A 137 -11.04 5.76 5.94
N THR A 138 -12.27 5.71 5.47
CA THR A 138 -13.10 6.89 5.22
C THR A 138 -14.58 6.51 5.18
N ASN A 139 -15.46 7.50 5.32
CA ASN A 139 -16.90 7.37 5.16
C ASN A 139 -17.38 8.06 3.89
N PHE A 140 -18.60 7.72 3.44
CA PHE A 140 -19.26 8.32 2.29
C PHE A 140 -20.66 8.79 2.71
N VAL A 141 -20.74 9.89 3.46
CA VAL A 141 -21.99 10.49 3.87
C VAL A 141 -22.25 11.80 3.11
N ASP A 142 -23.52 12.18 3.03
CA ASP A 142 -23.86 13.46 2.40
C ASP A 142 -23.41 14.65 3.27
N GLY A 143 -23.00 15.72 2.63
CA GLY A 143 -22.60 16.94 3.33
C GLY A 143 -21.15 17.33 3.08
N LYS A 144 -20.51 17.91 4.09
CA LYS A 144 -19.14 18.42 3.99
C LYS A 144 -18.11 17.29 4.05
N TYR A 145 -17.10 17.34 3.19
CA TYR A 145 -15.96 16.44 3.23
C TYR A 145 -14.95 16.85 4.31
N PHE A 146 -14.29 15.84 4.88
CA PHE A 146 -13.27 15.99 5.91
C PHE A 146 -12.19 14.92 5.71
N GLY A 147 -10.93 15.30 5.96
CA GLY A 147 -9.79 14.43 5.81
C GLY A 147 -8.82 14.48 7.01
N VAL A 148 -9.23 15.02 8.14
CA VAL A 148 -8.50 15.06 9.41
C VAL A 148 -9.48 15.05 10.58
N GLY A 149 -9.24 14.21 11.57
CA GLY A 149 -10.06 14.06 12.77
C GLY A 149 -11.37 13.32 12.55
N LYS A 150 -12.08 13.62 11.48
CA LYS A 150 -13.18 12.84 10.88
C LYS A 150 -12.90 12.65 9.40
N TYR A 151 -13.34 11.53 8.84
CA TYR A 151 -13.11 11.22 7.43
C TYR A 151 -14.45 11.08 6.69
N ASN A 152 -14.64 11.90 5.66
CA ASN A 152 -15.77 11.81 4.73
C ASN A 152 -15.31 12.25 3.35
N SER A 153 -15.41 11.37 2.37
CA SER A 153 -14.86 11.56 1.03
C SER A 153 -15.93 11.62 -0.05
N PRO A 154 -15.66 12.26 -1.21
CA PRO A 154 -16.47 12.10 -2.41
C PRO A 154 -16.55 10.65 -2.85
N ILE A 155 -17.69 10.21 -3.37
CA ILE A 155 -17.88 8.83 -3.85
C ILE A 155 -16.97 8.52 -5.05
N GLU A 156 -16.52 9.52 -5.78
CA GLU A 156 -15.58 9.42 -6.88
C GLU A 156 -14.21 8.89 -6.41
N PHE A 157 -13.84 9.11 -5.15
CA PHE A 157 -12.65 8.49 -4.56
C PHE A 157 -12.79 6.96 -4.52
N LEU A 158 -13.92 6.42 -4.04
CA LEU A 158 -14.17 4.99 -4.06
C LEU A 158 -14.17 4.41 -5.47
N LYS A 159 -14.73 5.13 -6.46
CA LYS A 159 -14.69 4.72 -7.86
C LYS A 159 -13.26 4.58 -8.37
N ALA A 160 -12.40 5.56 -8.07
CA ALA A 160 -10.99 5.53 -8.46
C ALA A 160 -10.22 4.40 -7.75
N VAL A 161 -10.49 4.15 -6.47
CA VAL A 161 -9.95 3.02 -5.69
C VAL A 161 -10.34 1.68 -6.33
N LYS A 162 -11.63 1.49 -6.64
CA LYS A 162 -12.12 0.30 -7.36
C LYS A 162 -11.45 0.15 -8.72
N ASP A 163 -11.40 1.24 -9.49
CA ASP A 163 -10.81 1.24 -10.83
C ASP A 163 -9.30 1.01 -10.80
N SER A 164 -8.63 1.24 -9.66
CA SER A 164 -7.24 0.84 -9.44
C SER A 164 -7.07 -0.68 -9.30
N GLY A 165 -8.17 -1.41 -9.02
CA GLY A 165 -8.19 -2.87 -8.90
C GLY A 165 -8.66 -3.40 -7.55
N ILE A 166 -8.92 -2.55 -6.55
CA ILE A 166 -9.40 -2.98 -5.23
C ILE A 166 -10.84 -3.49 -5.35
N GLY A 167 -11.07 -4.75 -5.01
CA GLY A 167 -12.37 -5.42 -5.11
C GLY A 167 -13.03 -5.74 -3.79
N LEU A 168 -12.25 -5.74 -2.68
CA LEU A 168 -12.73 -5.98 -1.33
C LEU A 168 -12.11 -4.98 -0.37
N VAL A 169 -12.88 -4.44 0.57
CA VAL A 169 -12.39 -3.51 1.58
C VAL A 169 -12.79 -3.96 2.99
N SER A 170 -11.86 -3.77 3.94
CA SER A 170 -12.20 -3.82 5.36
C SER A 170 -12.74 -2.47 5.79
N LEU A 171 -13.88 -2.48 6.49
CA LEU A 171 -14.42 -1.31 7.20
C LEU A 171 -14.11 -1.35 8.70
N ALA A 172 -13.34 -2.32 9.16
CA ALA A 172 -12.88 -2.36 10.54
C ALA A 172 -11.70 -1.39 10.72
N HIS A 173 -12.01 -0.13 10.98
CA HIS A 173 -11.06 0.94 11.28
C HIS A 173 -11.61 1.87 12.37
N ASN A 174 -10.75 2.64 13.01
CA ASN A 174 -11.12 3.48 14.14
C ASN A 174 -12.05 4.66 13.78
N HIS A 175 -12.17 5.02 12.50
CA HIS A 175 -13.05 6.09 11.98
C HIS A 175 -14.39 5.58 11.42
N VAL A 176 -14.70 4.30 11.60
CA VAL A 176 -15.90 3.65 11.01
C VAL A 176 -17.22 4.27 11.50
N LEU A 177 -17.25 4.82 12.71
CA LEU A 177 -18.41 5.47 13.33
C LEU A 177 -18.25 6.99 13.47
N ASP A 178 -17.41 7.64 12.69
CA ASP A 178 -17.25 9.12 12.72
C ASP A 178 -18.58 9.86 12.52
N TYR A 179 -19.54 9.22 11.87
CA TYR A 179 -20.89 9.73 11.59
C TYR A 179 -21.99 8.85 12.21
N GLY A 180 -21.65 8.12 13.30
CA GLY A 180 -22.53 7.21 13.99
C GLY A 180 -23.00 6.04 13.13
N TYR A 181 -23.96 5.29 13.65
CA TYR A 181 -24.50 4.10 12.97
C TYR A 181 -25.13 4.44 11.60
N GLN A 182 -25.90 5.54 11.51
CA GLN A 182 -26.53 5.95 10.26
C GLN A 182 -25.50 6.29 9.16
N GLY A 183 -24.38 6.90 9.55
CA GLY A 183 -23.27 7.17 8.64
C GLY A 183 -22.61 5.89 8.11
N LEU A 184 -22.44 4.89 8.98
CA LEU A 184 -21.95 3.56 8.60
C LEU A 184 -22.89 2.89 7.58
N GLU A 185 -24.21 2.85 7.85
CA GLU A 185 -25.18 2.25 6.92
C GLU A 185 -25.17 2.95 5.54
N THR A 186 -25.09 4.29 5.54
CA THR A 186 -24.98 5.06 4.30
C THR A 186 -23.70 4.70 3.54
N THR A 187 -22.58 4.60 4.24
CA THR A 187 -21.29 4.22 3.67
C THR A 187 -21.35 2.82 3.07
N ILE A 188 -21.89 1.83 3.80
CA ILE A 188 -22.07 0.46 3.31
C ILE A 188 -22.93 0.43 2.04
N SER A 189 -24.04 1.16 2.01
CA SER A 189 -24.91 1.23 0.82
C SER A 189 -24.16 1.75 -0.39
N LYS A 190 -23.44 2.88 -0.23
CA LYS A 190 -22.67 3.49 -1.32
C LYS A 190 -21.53 2.58 -1.81
N ILE A 191 -20.87 1.81 -0.93
CA ILE A 191 -19.85 0.84 -1.32
C ILE A 191 -20.44 -0.30 -2.14
N LYS A 192 -21.57 -0.85 -1.69
CA LYS A 192 -22.29 -1.91 -2.40
C LYS A 192 -22.77 -1.47 -3.79
N GLU A 193 -23.25 -0.24 -3.92
CA GLU A 193 -23.64 0.35 -5.23
C GLU A 193 -22.47 0.41 -6.21
N GLN A 194 -21.23 0.52 -5.72
CA GLN A 194 -20.03 0.45 -6.56
C GLN A 194 -19.59 -0.99 -6.83
N ASN A 195 -20.28 -2.03 -6.37
CA ASN A 195 -19.88 -3.44 -6.47
C ASN A 195 -18.49 -3.70 -5.87
N VAL A 196 -18.18 -3.11 -4.74
CA VAL A 196 -17.02 -3.41 -3.90
C VAL A 196 -17.51 -4.26 -2.74
N GLU A 197 -16.79 -5.34 -2.45
CA GLU A 197 -17.12 -6.24 -1.34
C GLU A 197 -16.60 -5.68 -0.02
N ILE A 198 -17.23 -6.07 1.08
CA ILE A 198 -16.95 -5.54 2.41
C ILE A 198 -16.67 -6.70 3.37
N THR A 199 -15.74 -6.47 4.30
CA THR A 199 -15.52 -7.31 5.49
C THR A 199 -15.33 -6.42 6.72
N GLY A 200 -15.36 -7.03 7.91
CA GLY A 200 -15.05 -6.33 9.16
C GLY A 200 -16.18 -5.42 9.65
N ILE A 201 -17.43 -5.80 9.41
CA ILE A 201 -18.61 -5.15 9.97
C ILE A 201 -19.55 -6.20 10.55
N LYS A 202 -20.30 -5.84 11.58
CA LYS A 202 -21.38 -6.67 12.09
C LYS A 202 -22.66 -6.37 11.31
N ASN A 203 -23.25 -7.40 10.74
CA ASN A 203 -24.62 -7.28 10.25
C ASN A 203 -25.54 -7.09 11.46
N LYS A 204 -26.50 -6.17 11.36
CA LYS A 204 -27.52 -6.03 12.39
C LYS A 204 -28.30 -7.35 12.46
N VAL A 205 -28.08 -8.13 13.52
CA VAL A 205 -28.93 -9.30 13.80
C VAL A 205 -30.27 -8.75 14.26
N ASP A 206 -31.35 -9.14 13.59
CA ASP A 206 -32.69 -8.98 14.13
C ASP A 206 -32.77 -9.84 15.39
N GLU A 207 -32.61 -9.24 16.57
CA GLU A 207 -32.70 -9.91 17.89
C GLU A 207 -34.06 -10.56 18.13
N SER A 208 -35.01 -10.41 17.19
CA SER A 208 -36.37 -10.95 17.31
C SER A 208 -36.51 -12.46 17.12
N ASN A 209 -35.44 -13.23 16.80
CA ASN A 209 -35.52 -14.66 16.48
C ASN A 209 -34.74 -15.61 17.41
N GLU A 210 -34.57 -15.27 18.70
CA GLU A 210 -33.78 -16.07 19.66
C GLU A 210 -34.41 -17.43 20.08
N ASN A 211 -35.59 -17.83 19.62
CA ASN A 211 -36.35 -18.96 20.23
C ASN A 211 -36.76 -20.05 19.25
N THR A 212 -35.85 -20.66 18.44
CA THR A 212 -36.17 -21.93 17.78
C THR A 212 -34.96 -22.82 17.57
N LEU A 213 -34.97 -24.00 18.18
CA LEU A 213 -33.98 -25.08 18.04
C LEU A 213 -34.21 -25.86 16.72
N ASP A 214 -33.91 -25.27 15.57
CA ASP A 214 -33.98 -25.95 14.29
C ASP A 214 -32.56 -25.87 13.66
N GLU A 215 -31.99 -27.03 13.25
CA GLU A 215 -30.60 -27.10 12.77
C GLU A 215 -30.34 -26.18 11.53
N GLU A 216 -31.34 -25.99 10.66
CA GLU A 216 -31.26 -25.05 9.52
C GLU A 216 -31.21 -23.60 10.01
N LYS A 217 -32.01 -23.24 11.02
CA LYS A 217 -32.03 -21.91 11.65
C LYS A 217 -30.74 -21.62 12.42
N THR A 218 -30.12 -22.65 13.02
CA THR A 218 -28.82 -22.49 13.70
C THR A 218 -27.72 -22.12 12.72
N LYS A 219 -27.69 -22.71 11.52
CA LYS A 219 -26.75 -22.37 10.46
C LYS A 219 -26.99 -20.98 9.87
N GLU A 220 -28.26 -20.57 9.70
CA GLU A 220 -28.60 -19.21 9.27
C GLU A 220 -28.19 -18.17 10.32
N GLN A 221 -28.36 -18.47 11.61
CA GLN A 221 -27.98 -17.61 12.72
C GLN A 221 -26.45 -17.53 12.90
N GLU A 222 -25.72 -18.63 12.73
CA GLU A 222 -24.26 -18.63 12.71
C GLU A 222 -23.72 -17.81 11.53
N SER A 223 -24.32 -17.94 10.34
CA SER A 223 -23.99 -17.14 9.17
C SER A 223 -24.30 -15.65 9.36
N SER A 224 -25.39 -15.30 10.04
CA SER A 224 -25.78 -13.91 10.31
C SER A 224 -24.87 -13.23 11.33
N ASN A 225 -24.23 -13.99 12.22
CA ASN A 225 -23.30 -13.49 13.23
C ASN A 225 -21.85 -13.39 12.74
N PHE A 226 -21.52 -13.98 11.60
CA PHE A 226 -20.18 -13.92 11.02
C PHE A 226 -19.88 -12.50 10.50
N THR A 227 -18.79 -11.92 10.97
CA THR A 227 -18.42 -10.53 10.64
C THR A 227 -17.44 -10.41 9.49
N GLY A 228 -16.97 -11.54 8.96
CA GLY A 228 -16.06 -11.63 7.84
C GLY A 228 -16.76 -11.71 6.48
N ASN A 229 -15.96 -11.93 5.45
CA ASN A 229 -16.39 -12.23 4.08
C ASN A 229 -15.71 -13.53 3.62
N ILE A 230 -16.44 -14.44 3.00
CA ILE A 230 -15.86 -15.64 2.38
C ILE A 230 -16.06 -15.56 0.88
N LYS A 231 -14.93 -15.54 0.17
CA LYS A 231 -14.91 -15.46 -1.30
C LYS A 231 -14.25 -16.69 -1.91
N GLU A 232 -14.88 -17.25 -2.94
CA GLU A 232 -14.26 -18.29 -3.75
C GLU A 232 -13.43 -17.66 -4.88
N ILE A 233 -12.13 -17.96 -4.89
CA ILE A 233 -11.14 -17.45 -5.85
C ILE A 233 -10.49 -18.67 -6.51
N ASN A 234 -10.74 -18.88 -7.80
CA ASN A 234 -10.21 -20.01 -8.55
C ASN A 234 -10.48 -21.37 -7.90
N GLY A 235 -11.63 -21.53 -7.19
CA GLY A 235 -11.99 -22.74 -6.47
C GLY A 235 -11.31 -22.91 -5.11
N ILE A 236 -10.73 -21.85 -4.56
CA ILE A 236 -10.22 -21.76 -3.20
C ILE A 236 -11.11 -20.77 -2.43
N LYS A 237 -11.75 -21.24 -1.36
CA LYS A 237 -12.54 -20.38 -0.47
C LYS A 237 -11.62 -19.70 0.52
N VAL A 238 -11.56 -18.38 0.47
CA VAL A 238 -10.76 -17.54 1.37
C VAL A 238 -11.68 -16.73 2.27
N ALA A 239 -11.50 -16.86 3.58
CA ALA A 239 -12.18 -16.02 4.58
C ALA A 239 -11.32 -14.79 4.86
N PHE A 240 -11.94 -13.61 4.83
CA PHE A 240 -11.36 -12.33 5.19
C PHE A 240 -12.05 -11.82 6.44
N LEU A 241 -11.31 -11.71 7.54
CA LEU A 241 -11.79 -11.27 8.85
C LEU A 241 -11.19 -9.88 9.14
N GLY A 242 -12.02 -8.87 9.37
CA GLY A 242 -11.55 -7.51 9.64
C GLY A 242 -11.81 -7.10 11.08
N TYR A 243 -10.80 -6.53 11.78
CA TYR A 243 -10.93 -6.05 13.16
C TYR A 243 -10.19 -4.72 13.35
N THR A 244 -10.75 -3.84 14.19
CA THR A 244 -10.11 -2.61 14.65
C THR A 244 -9.80 -2.66 16.14
N TYR A 245 -8.74 -1.99 16.58
CA TYR A 245 -8.38 -1.88 17.99
C TYR A 245 -9.38 -1.08 18.82
N GLY A 246 -10.18 -0.20 18.19
CA GLY A 246 -11.10 0.71 18.86
C GLY A 246 -11.66 1.77 17.93
N LEU A 247 -12.21 2.82 18.51
CA LEU A 247 -12.83 3.95 17.82
C LEU A 247 -12.14 5.28 18.19
N SER A 248 -11.91 6.14 17.21
CA SER A 248 -11.34 7.48 17.43
C SER A 248 -12.28 8.42 18.20
N ASN A 249 -13.59 8.19 18.08
CA ASN A 249 -14.66 8.96 18.71
C ASN A 249 -15.41 8.15 19.77
N GLU A 250 -14.74 7.26 20.48
CA GLU A 250 -15.36 6.32 21.44
C GLU A 250 -16.30 6.97 22.46
N ASN A 251 -16.00 8.20 22.88
CA ASN A 251 -16.81 8.96 23.83
C ASN A 251 -18.00 9.69 23.18
N GLU A 252 -18.10 9.72 21.86
CA GLU A 252 -19.16 10.41 21.11
C GLU A 252 -20.26 9.45 20.64
N VAL A 253 -19.99 8.12 20.65
CA VAL A 253 -20.92 7.08 20.20
C VAL A 253 -21.48 6.29 21.39
N THR A 254 -22.71 5.84 21.27
CA THR A 254 -23.38 5.04 22.28
C THR A 254 -22.84 3.60 22.30
N ASP A 255 -23.02 2.89 23.41
CA ASP A 255 -22.61 1.48 23.50
C ASP A 255 -23.38 0.59 22.50
N GLU A 256 -24.59 0.98 22.11
CA GLU A 256 -25.38 0.28 21.08
C GLU A 256 -24.77 0.48 19.68
N GLU A 257 -24.35 1.69 19.36
CA GLU A 257 -23.67 1.97 18.07
C GLU A 257 -22.32 1.25 17.99
N LYS A 258 -21.56 1.19 19.10
CA LYS A 258 -20.27 0.45 19.16
C LYS A 258 -20.43 -1.02 18.77
N LYS A 259 -21.58 -1.63 19.02
CA LYS A 259 -21.86 -3.01 18.63
C LYS A 259 -21.82 -3.23 17.11
N SER A 260 -22.04 -2.20 16.31
CA SER A 260 -21.97 -2.27 14.85
C SER A 260 -20.54 -2.27 14.30
N ALA A 261 -19.57 -1.75 15.06
CA ALA A 261 -18.16 -1.76 14.72
C ALA A 261 -17.52 -3.10 15.10
N ASN A 262 -16.60 -3.58 14.27
CA ASN A 262 -15.90 -4.83 14.53
C ASN A 262 -14.65 -4.59 15.37
N ILE A 263 -14.87 -4.11 16.63
CA ILE A 263 -13.80 -3.91 17.59
C ILE A 263 -13.28 -5.29 18.02
N TYR A 264 -11.96 -5.46 17.97
CA TYR A 264 -11.33 -6.74 18.32
C TYR A 264 -11.63 -7.16 19.75
N SER A 265 -12.04 -8.40 19.91
CA SER A 265 -11.97 -9.15 21.15
C SER A 265 -11.65 -10.62 20.85
N GLU A 266 -11.00 -11.31 21.77
CA GLU A 266 -10.69 -12.74 21.59
C GLU A 266 -11.96 -13.56 21.36
N GLU A 267 -13.05 -13.25 22.07
CA GLU A 267 -14.35 -13.94 21.93
C GLU A 267 -14.92 -13.78 20.51
N LEU A 268 -14.92 -12.56 19.96
CA LEU A 268 -15.40 -12.30 18.62
C LEU A 268 -14.53 -12.99 17.57
N ALA A 269 -13.22 -12.81 17.68
CA ALA A 269 -12.27 -13.41 16.75
C ALA A 269 -12.35 -14.95 16.78
N GLN A 270 -12.52 -15.58 17.95
CA GLN A 270 -12.66 -17.01 18.04
C GLN A 270 -13.93 -17.52 17.33
N LYS A 271 -15.08 -16.85 17.50
CA LYS A 271 -16.34 -17.20 16.81
C LYS A 271 -16.17 -17.10 15.28
N ASP A 272 -15.61 -16.01 14.81
CA ASP A 272 -15.38 -15.81 13.37
C ASP A 272 -14.40 -16.86 12.81
N ILE A 273 -13.32 -17.17 13.52
CA ILE A 273 -12.33 -18.17 13.10
C ILE A 273 -12.96 -19.57 13.07
N GLU A 274 -13.77 -19.92 14.05
CA GLU A 274 -14.45 -21.22 14.10
C GLU A 274 -15.39 -21.39 12.90
N TYR A 275 -16.17 -20.35 12.58
CA TYR A 275 -17.02 -20.35 11.39
C TYR A 275 -16.20 -20.41 10.09
N ALA A 276 -15.13 -19.62 9.98
CA ALA A 276 -14.25 -19.60 8.83
C ALA A 276 -13.55 -20.96 8.60
N LYS A 277 -13.14 -21.66 9.66
CA LYS A 277 -12.52 -23.01 9.55
C LYS A 277 -13.43 -24.03 8.92
N GLN A 278 -14.73 -23.94 9.16
CA GLN A 278 -15.74 -24.86 8.62
C GLN A 278 -16.12 -24.52 7.17
N ASN A 279 -15.98 -23.24 6.77
CA ASN A 279 -16.54 -22.72 5.53
C ASN A 279 -15.49 -22.25 4.53
N SER A 280 -14.19 -22.28 4.88
CA SER A 280 -13.09 -21.81 4.01
C SER A 280 -11.87 -22.73 3.99
N ASN A 281 -11.03 -22.51 2.99
CA ASN A 281 -9.77 -23.22 2.81
C ASN A 281 -8.57 -22.44 3.35
N TYR A 282 -8.71 -21.11 3.52
CA TYR A 282 -7.66 -20.19 3.96
C TYR A 282 -8.28 -19.01 4.70
N ILE A 283 -7.68 -18.58 5.81
CA ILE A 283 -8.19 -17.51 6.68
C ILE A 283 -7.17 -16.38 6.76
N ILE A 284 -7.59 -15.19 6.34
CA ILE A 284 -6.80 -13.95 6.41
C ILE A 284 -7.45 -13.02 7.42
N ALA A 285 -6.72 -12.61 8.46
CA ALA A 285 -7.12 -11.56 9.38
C ALA A 285 -6.57 -10.20 8.91
N ILE A 286 -7.42 -9.20 8.79
CA ILE A 286 -7.08 -7.82 8.44
C ILE A 286 -7.22 -7.00 9.73
N MET A 287 -6.10 -6.52 10.25
CA MET A 287 -6.00 -5.89 11.56
C MET A 287 -5.70 -4.40 11.44
N HIS A 288 -6.57 -3.56 11.97
CA HIS A 288 -6.34 -2.13 12.10
C HIS A 288 -5.90 -1.83 13.54
N TRP A 289 -4.59 -1.76 13.78
CA TRP A 289 -3.95 -1.81 15.10
C TRP A 289 -2.59 -1.11 15.16
N GLY A 290 -1.97 -1.07 16.35
CA GLY A 290 -0.62 -0.54 16.53
C GLY A 290 -0.60 0.96 16.89
N ASP A 291 0.60 1.53 16.94
CA ASP A 291 0.81 2.92 17.33
C ASP A 291 1.08 3.80 16.11
N VAL A 292 0.34 4.89 15.97
CA VAL A 292 0.50 5.82 14.84
C VAL A 292 1.92 6.35 14.76
N ASN A 293 2.50 6.33 13.55
CA ASN A 293 3.85 6.79 13.23
C ASN A 293 4.98 6.01 13.94
N SER A 294 4.69 4.79 14.39
CA SER A 294 5.69 3.84 14.91
C SER A 294 5.97 2.75 13.88
N SER A 295 7.24 2.40 13.69
CA SER A 295 7.66 1.22 12.92
C SER A 295 8.03 0.04 13.83
N GLU A 296 7.78 0.14 15.13
CA GLU A 296 8.05 -0.89 16.12
C GLU A 296 6.76 -1.64 16.47
N ILE A 297 6.84 -2.95 16.49
CA ILE A 297 5.71 -3.83 16.83
C ILE A 297 5.41 -3.70 18.32
N SER A 298 4.20 -3.26 18.66
CA SER A 298 3.73 -3.15 20.04
C SER A 298 3.47 -4.52 20.69
N GLU A 299 3.46 -4.56 22.02
CA GLU A 299 3.09 -5.77 22.78
C GLU A 299 1.64 -6.18 22.48
N TYR A 300 0.75 -5.21 22.27
CA TYR A 300 -0.64 -5.44 21.87
C TYR A 300 -0.73 -6.22 20.55
N GLN A 301 0.01 -5.81 19.52
CA GLN A 301 0.06 -6.52 18.25
C GLN A 301 0.62 -7.94 18.39
N ARG A 302 1.69 -8.13 19.19
CA ARG A 302 2.28 -9.46 19.44
C ARG A 302 1.30 -10.41 20.13
N ASN A 303 0.57 -9.94 21.14
CA ASN A 303 -0.39 -10.75 21.89
C ASN A 303 -1.55 -11.20 20.99
N ILE A 304 -2.11 -10.29 20.20
CA ILE A 304 -3.18 -10.63 19.25
C ILE A 304 -2.66 -11.59 18.17
N THR A 305 -1.47 -11.35 17.63
CA THR A 305 -0.84 -12.25 16.65
C THR A 305 -0.74 -13.68 17.21
N ALA A 306 -0.23 -13.84 18.43
CA ALA A 306 -0.11 -15.15 19.07
C ALA A 306 -1.49 -15.83 19.22
N PHE A 307 -2.53 -15.08 19.62
CA PHE A 307 -3.90 -15.59 19.72
C PHE A 307 -4.44 -16.03 18.35
N LEU A 308 -4.35 -15.20 17.32
CA LEU A 308 -4.90 -15.49 16.00
C LEU A 308 -4.20 -16.70 15.35
N VAL A 309 -2.87 -16.76 15.42
CA VAL A 309 -2.06 -17.88 14.88
C VAL A 309 -2.42 -19.18 15.60
N LYS A 310 -2.48 -19.17 16.94
CA LYS A 310 -2.86 -20.33 17.76
C LYS A 310 -4.27 -20.82 17.40
N ASN A 311 -5.20 -19.93 17.08
CA ASN A 311 -6.57 -20.28 16.74
C ASN A 311 -6.76 -20.63 15.25
N GLY A 312 -5.70 -20.60 14.42
CA GLY A 312 -5.70 -21.17 13.08
C GLY A 312 -5.88 -20.17 11.94
N VAL A 313 -5.66 -18.89 12.17
CA VAL A 313 -5.49 -17.90 11.10
C VAL A 313 -4.28 -18.28 10.25
N ASP A 314 -4.39 -18.15 8.92
CA ASP A 314 -3.35 -18.52 7.96
C ASP A 314 -2.45 -17.35 7.58
N MET A 315 -2.95 -16.12 7.73
CA MET A 315 -2.23 -14.88 7.41
C MET A 315 -2.80 -13.69 8.20
N ILE A 316 -1.94 -12.76 8.56
CA ILE A 316 -2.33 -11.50 9.21
C ILE A 316 -1.80 -10.33 8.39
N LEU A 317 -2.70 -9.40 8.06
CA LEU A 317 -2.41 -8.18 7.31
C LEU A 317 -2.79 -6.97 8.17
N GLY A 318 -1.81 -6.20 8.60
CA GLY A 318 -1.98 -5.06 9.49
C GLY A 318 -1.98 -3.72 8.77
N SER A 319 -2.64 -2.74 9.38
CA SER A 319 -2.67 -1.32 9.00
C SER A 319 -2.93 -0.45 10.23
N HIS A 320 -3.03 0.85 10.12
CA HIS A 320 -3.22 1.90 11.12
C HIS A 320 -1.95 2.69 11.48
N PRO A 321 -0.74 2.10 11.67
CA PRO A 321 0.43 2.91 12.04
C PRO A 321 0.78 4.01 11.04
N SER A 322 0.17 4.01 9.85
CA SER A 322 0.45 4.93 8.75
C SER A 322 1.89 4.86 8.22
N VAL A 323 2.66 3.90 8.66
CA VAL A 323 4.02 3.56 8.21
C VAL A 323 4.16 2.05 8.14
N VAL A 324 5.07 1.57 7.30
CA VAL A 324 5.34 0.12 7.20
C VAL A 324 6.03 -0.36 8.48
N GLU A 325 5.55 -1.48 9.00
CA GLU A 325 6.14 -2.24 10.09
C GLU A 325 6.75 -3.55 9.59
N PRO A 326 7.51 -4.29 10.43
CA PRO A 326 8.11 -5.58 10.07
C PRO A 326 7.13 -6.61 9.54
N MET A 327 7.66 -7.57 8.79
CA MET A 327 6.97 -8.80 8.40
C MET A 327 7.73 -10.00 8.92
N GLU A 328 7.01 -11.03 9.35
CA GLU A 328 7.61 -12.29 9.78
C GLU A 328 6.81 -13.50 9.32
N ILE A 329 7.48 -14.64 9.25
CA ILE A 329 6.83 -15.95 9.09
C ILE A 329 6.90 -16.66 10.43
N ILE A 330 5.74 -16.93 11.00
CA ILE A 330 5.59 -17.73 12.22
C ILE A 330 5.32 -19.16 11.80
N GLN A 331 6.18 -20.09 12.25
CA GLN A 331 5.94 -21.52 12.08
C GLN A 331 5.14 -22.04 13.27
N THR A 332 3.96 -22.62 13.01
CA THR A 332 3.15 -23.25 14.04
C THR A 332 3.74 -24.61 14.48
N GLU A 333 3.29 -25.14 15.60
CA GLU A 333 3.70 -26.46 16.09
C GLU A 333 3.41 -27.59 15.07
N GLU A 334 2.39 -27.40 14.23
CA GLU A 334 1.99 -28.32 13.15
C GLU A 334 2.84 -28.14 11.87
N GLY A 335 3.84 -27.23 11.90
CA GLY A 335 4.74 -26.95 10.78
C GLY A 335 4.15 -26.03 9.70
N LYS A 336 2.99 -25.39 9.95
CA LYS A 336 2.36 -24.43 9.04
C LYS A 336 3.07 -23.08 9.13
N ASN A 337 3.33 -22.46 7.99
CA ASN A 337 3.87 -21.11 7.91
C ASN A 337 2.74 -20.06 7.83
N VAL A 338 2.72 -19.12 8.77
CA VAL A 338 1.79 -18.01 8.85
C VAL A 338 2.55 -16.71 8.58
N LEU A 339 2.19 -16.00 7.52
CA LEU A 339 2.73 -14.66 7.25
C LEU A 339 2.03 -13.64 8.13
N VAL A 340 2.81 -12.81 8.81
CA VAL A 340 2.34 -11.64 9.55
C VAL A 340 3.01 -10.41 8.96
N ALA A 341 2.23 -9.54 8.35
CA ALA A 341 2.63 -8.19 7.99
C ALA A 341 2.01 -7.24 9.02
N TYR A 342 2.79 -6.70 9.93
CA TYR A 342 2.27 -5.92 11.05
C TYR A 342 1.66 -4.60 10.62
N SER A 343 2.25 -3.94 9.60
CA SER A 343 1.62 -2.81 8.90
C SER A 343 2.13 -2.72 7.46
N LEU A 344 1.21 -2.56 6.52
CA LEU A 344 1.50 -2.30 5.11
C LEU A 344 1.68 -0.80 4.81
N GLY A 345 1.54 0.08 5.83
CA GLY A 345 1.47 1.52 5.66
C GLY A 345 0.13 1.97 5.10
N ASN A 346 0.10 3.07 4.36
CA ASN A 346 -1.09 3.54 3.68
C ASN A 346 -1.05 3.18 2.19
N TYR A 347 -2.14 2.74 1.59
CA TYR A 347 -2.20 2.59 0.13
C TYR A 347 -2.11 3.94 -0.55
N ILE A 348 -2.83 4.91 -0.02
CA ILE A 348 -2.71 6.31 -0.40
C ILE A 348 -3.06 7.21 0.77
N SER A 349 -2.20 8.18 1.05
CA SER A 349 -2.47 9.27 1.98
C SER A 349 -1.53 10.44 1.75
N THR A 350 -1.88 11.62 2.26
CA THR A 350 -1.00 12.79 2.27
C THR A 350 -0.58 13.19 3.68
N LEU A 351 -0.64 12.26 4.63
CA LEU A 351 -0.17 12.45 6.00
C LEU A 351 1.29 12.86 6.03
N LYS A 352 1.62 13.80 6.92
CA LYS A 352 2.97 14.40 7.00
C LYS A 352 3.85 13.75 8.09
N TYR A 353 3.61 12.48 8.39
CA TYR A 353 4.51 11.71 9.26
C TYR A 353 5.76 11.27 8.49
N ALA A 354 6.83 11.01 9.21
CA ALA A 354 8.05 10.50 8.61
C ALA A 354 7.81 9.11 8.00
N ASN A 355 8.04 8.96 6.71
CA ASN A 355 7.83 7.75 5.89
C ASN A 355 6.36 7.30 5.70
N ALA A 356 5.37 8.14 6.05
CA ALA A 356 3.96 7.88 5.72
C ALA A 356 3.64 8.08 4.22
N ASP A 357 4.64 8.35 3.41
CA ASP A 357 4.61 8.44 1.95
C ASP A 357 5.25 7.21 1.27
N VAL A 358 5.63 6.18 2.06
CA VAL A 358 6.23 4.92 1.60
C VAL A 358 5.38 3.76 2.06
N GLU A 359 4.93 2.94 1.13
CA GLU A 359 3.92 1.95 1.35
C GLU A 359 4.18 0.68 0.54
N LEU A 360 3.39 -0.36 0.77
CA LEU A 360 3.54 -1.64 0.10
C LEU A 360 2.26 -2.10 -0.60
N ILE A 361 2.42 -2.63 -1.81
CA ILE A 361 1.47 -3.60 -2.36
C ILE A 361 2.07 -4.98 -2.09
N LEU A 362 1.48 -5.74 -1.20
CA LEU A 362 1.90 -7.11 -0.91
C LEU A 362 1.25 -8.06 -1.90
N ASN A 363 2.06 -8.86 -2.60
CA ASN A 363 1.61 -9.81 -3.61
C ASN A 363 1.72 -11.22 -3.04
N ILE A 364 0.60 -11.90 -2.93
CA ILE A 364 0.45 -13.19 -2.27
C ILE A 364 -0.05 -14.21 -3.28
N GLN A 365 0.54 -15.39 -3.29
CA GLN A 365 0.00 -16.56 -3.97
C GLN A 365 -0.23 -17.66 -2.97
N ILE A 366 -1.47 -18.15 -2.90
CA ILE A 366 -1.83 -19.34 -2.15
C ILE A 366 -2.13 -20.48 -3.10
N ALA A 367 -1.90 -21.71 -2.66
CA ALA A 367 -2.15 -22.91 -3.43
C ALA A 367 -2.95 -23.93 -2.63
N LYS A 368 -3.87 -24.63 -3.30
CA LYS A 368 -4.65 -25.72 -2.75
C LYS A 368 -4.52 -26.96 -3.64
N SER A 369 -4.06 -28.05 -3.07
CA SER A 369 -4.02 -29.35 -3.73
C SER A 369 -5.38 -30.02 -3.71
N SER A 370 -5.67 -30.87 -4.70
CA SER A 370 -6.93 -31.62 -4.78
C SER A 370 -7.08 -32.67 -3.68
N ASP A 371 -6.01 -33.06 -3.03
CA ASP A 371 -5.95 -34.01 -1.90
C ASP A 371 -5.94 -33.33 -0.53
N SER A 372 -6.08 -32.00 -0.48
CA SER A 372 -6.12 -31.21 0.75
C SER A 372 -7.36 -30.31 0.80
N ASP A 373 -7.98 -30.20 1.96
CA ASP A 373 -9.05 -29.23 2.21
C ASP A 373 -8.53 -27.84 2.57
N LYS A 374 -7.22 -27.70 2.87
CA LYS A 374 -6.59 -26.44 3.22
C LYS A 374 -5.67 -25.95 2.10
N ALA A 375 -5.65 -24.65 1.91
CA ALA A 375 -4.66 -23.97 1.08
C ALA A 375 -3.45 -23.58 1.93
N VAL A 376 -2.32 -23.35 1.27
CA VAL A 376 -1.05 -22.94 1.90
C VAL A 376 -0.50 -21.71 1.20
N LEU A 377 0.26 -20.90 1.92
CA LEU A 377 1.05 -19.83 1.34
C LEU A 377 2.11 -20.45 0.42
N GLN A 378 2.10 -20.09 -0.86
CA GLN A 378 3.03 -20.60 -1.86
C GLN A 378 4.12 -19.59 -2.21
N LYS A 379 3.72 -18.31 -2.34
CA LYS A 379 4.64 -17.23 -2.69
C LYS A 379 4.17 -15.92 -2.06
N VAL A 380 5.12 -15.09 -1.67
CA VAL A 380 4.89 -13.71 -1.28
C VAL A 380 6.00 -12.83 -1.83
N ASP A 381 5.65 -11.68 -2.35
CA ASP A 381 6.57 -10.59 -2.68
C ASP A 381 5.89 -9.24 -2.46
N TYR A 382 6.61 -8.13 -2.61
CA TYR A 382 6.01 -6.81 -2.48
C TYR A 382 6.53 -5.81 -3.51
N THR A 383 5.64 -4.87 -3.86
CA THR A 383 5.97 -3.71 -4.67
C THR A 383 5.99 -2.48 -3.75
N PRO A 384 7.16 -1.85 -3.51
CA PRO A 384 7.22 -0.62 -2.75
C PRO A 384 6.65 0.52 -3.58
N ILE A 385 5.72 1.26 -3.00
CA ILE A 385 5.07 2.41 -3.65
C ILE A 385 5.32 3.69 -2.87
N TYR A 386 5.22 4.82 -3.57
CA TYR A 386 5.48 6.14 -3.04
C TYR A 386 4.41 7.14 -3.49
N VAL A 387 3.94 7.96 -2.58
CA VAL A 387 3.04 9.08 -2.90
C VAL A 387 3.89 10.27 -3.34
N LEU A 388 3.98 10.48 -4.64
CA LEU A 388 4.69 11.61 -5.22
C LEU A 388 3.82 12.87 -5.13
N ASP A 389 4.34 13.93 -4.51
CA ASP A 389 3.75 15.28 -4.54
C ASP A 389 4.48 16.12 -5.61
N ASN A 390 3.86 16.32 -6.76
CA ASN A 390 4.37 17.13 -7.88
C ASN A 390 4.32 18.64 -7.60
N GLY A 391 3.76 19.02 -6.45
CA GLY A 391 3.62 20.41 -6.00
C GLY A 391 2.30 21.07 -6.41
N THR A 392 1.95 22.10 -5.70
CA THR A 392 0.62 22.76 -5.77
C THR A 392 0.30 23.44 -7.12
N LYS A 393 1.25 23.51 -8.06
CA LYS A 393 1.05 24.07 -9.40
C LYS A 393 0.93 23.00 -10.48
N ALA A 394 1.11 21.72 -10.14
CA ALA A 394 0.95 20.63 -11.08
C ALA A 394 -0.55 20.41 -11.36
N GLU A 395 -0.88 20.01 -12.58
CA GLU A 395 -2.24 19.61 -12.97
C GLU A 395 -2.68 18.38 -12.18
N ASN A 396 -1.78 17.42 -11.98
CA ASN A 396 -1.93 16.22 -11.15
C ASN A 396 -0.90 16.30 -10.03
N ARG A 397 -1.32 16.70 -8.86
CA ARG A 397 -0.40 16.92 -7.74
C ARG A 397 0.06 15.62 -7.12
N PHE A 398 -0.86 14.73 -6.80
CA PHE A 398 -0.56 13.48 -6.12
C PHE A 398 -0.65 12.28 -7.06
N GLU A 399 0.39 11.46 -7.05
CA GLU A 399 0.46 10.23 -7.84
C GLU A 399 1.11 9.12 -7.05
N LEU A 400 0.50 7.93 -7.06
CA LEU A 400 1.14 6.71 -6.59
C LEU A 400 2.12 6.18 -7.64
N THR A 401 3.35 5.90 -7.24
CA THR A 401 4.39 5.42 -8.15
C THR A 401 5.14 4.22 -7.56
N ASP A 402 5.57 3.31 -8.44
CA ASP A 402 6.50 2.23 -8.11
C ASP A 402 7.90 2.82 -7.85
N MET A 403 8.37 2.72 -6.62
CA MET A 403 9.65 3.30 -6.18
C MET A 403 10.84 2.70 -6.94
N LYS A 404 10.86 1.38 -7.17
CA LYS A 404 11.96 0.69 -7.86
C LYS A 404 12.05 1.16 -9.30
N LYS A 405 10.91 1.13 -10.01
CA LYS A 405 10.85 1.59 -11.40
C LYS A 405 11.24 3.05 -11.53
N PHE A 406 10.75 3.88 -10.63
CA PHE A 406 11.00 5.32 -10.66
C PHE A 406 12.48 5.65 -10.43
N ALA A 407 13.12 4.95 -9.49
CA ALA A 407 14.57 5.03 -9.27
C ALA A 407 15.36 4.54 -10.50
N GLN A 408 14.93 3.45 -11.12
CA GLN A 408 15.56 2.90 -12.31
C GLN A 408 15.45 3.83 -13.53
N ASP A 409 14.30 4.43 -13.77
CA ASP A 409 14.07 5.39 -14.86
C ASP A 409 15.01 6.60 -14.69
N TYR A 410 15.12 7.16 -13.48
CA TYR A 410 16.05 8.24 -13.18
C TYR A 410 17.51 7.84 -13.41
N ALA A 411 17.92 6.66 -12.92
CA ALA A 411 19.28 6.13 -13.11
C ALA A 411 19.61 5.94 -14.61
N ASN A 412 18.63 5.56 -15.43
CA ASN A 412 18.75 5.42 -16.88
C ASN A 412 18.77 6.77 -17.63
N GLY A 413 18.57 7.87 -16.92
CA GLY A 413 18.69 9.24 -17.45
C GLY A 413 17.36 9.94 -17.71
N ASP A 414 16.23 9.35 -17.39
CA ASP A 414 14.96 10.06 -17.37
C ASP A 414 14.84 10.88 -16.08
N THR A 415 15.28 12.12 -16.19
CA THR A 415 15.23 13.09 -15.07
C THR A 415 14.06 14.08 -15.22
N SER A 416 13.11 13.80 -16.11
CA SER A 416 12.02 14.73 -16.43
C SER A 416 11.00 14.84 -15.29
N ARG A 417 10.79 13.76 -14.54
CA ARG A 417 9.75 13.67 -13.50
C ARG A 417 10.20 14.06 -12.11
N ILE A 418 11.48 13.88 -11.77
CA ILE A 418 11.99 14.16 -10.43
C ILE A 418 13.33 14.85 -10.41
N SER A 419 13.56 15.63 -9.34
CA SER A 419 14.86 16.22 -9.06
C SER A 419 15.84 15.18 -8.50
N ARG A 420 17.14 15.47 -8.54
CA ARG A 420 18.18 14.67 -7.87
C ARG A 420 17.87 14.51 -6.38
N LYS A 421 17.42 15.56 -5.70
CA LYS A 421 17.06 15.52 -4.29
C LYS A 421 15.93 14.52 -4.01
N THR A 422 14.89 14.53 -4.85
CA THR A 422 13.76 13.58 -4.73
C THR A 422 14.25 12.16 -4.96
N TYR A 423 15.09 11.94 -5.97
CA TYR A 423 15.69 10.64 -6.24
C TYR A 423 16.49 10.11 -5.03
N ASP A 424 17.42 10.92 -4.49
CA ASP A 424 18.23 10.53 -3.33
C ASP A 424 17.35 10.20 -2.10
N SER A 425 16.24 10.94 -1.92
CA SER A 425 15.23 10.64 -0.89
C SER A 425 14.55 9.29 -1.11
N ILE A 426 14.15 8.98 -2.35
CA ILE A 426 13.51 7.70 -2.69
C ILE A 426 14.45 6.52 -2.42
N ILE A 427 15.74 6.63 -2.80
CA ILE A 427 16.73 5.58 -2.53
C ILE A 427 16.88 5.35 -1.03
N SER A 428 17.05 6.42 -0.23
CA SER A 428 17.18 6.31 1.23
C SER A 428 15.94 5.67 1.88
N LYS A 429 14.75 5.99 1.36
CA LYS A 429 13.48 5.42 1.84
C LYS A 429 13.33 3.94 1.45
N LEU A 430 13.79 3.54 0.26
CA LEU A 430 13.83 2.13 -0.15
C LEU A 430 14.74 1.30 0.76
N GLU A 431 15.94 1.79 1.05
CA GLU A 431 16.88 1.13 1.97
C GLU A 431 16.28 0.97 3.38
N LYS A 432 15.65 2.03 3.89
CA LYS A 432 14.98 1.99 5.19
C LYS A 432 13.81 1.01 5.19
N LEU A 433 12.94 1.06 4.17
CA LEU A 433 11.82 0.15 4.01
C LEU A 433 12.27 -1.32 4.05
N GLN A 434 13.31 -1.65 3.28
CA GLN A 434 13.88 -2.99 3.25
C GLN A 434 14.40 -3.43 4.61
N SER A 435 15.09 -2.54 5.32
CA SER A 435 15.55 -2.80 6.70
C SER A 435 14.37 -3.03 7.64
N THR A 436 13.29 -2.25 7.53
CA THR A 436 12.10 -2.37 8.37
C THR A 436 11.37 -3.69 8.12
N VAL A 437 11.08 -4.01 6.85
CA VAL A 437 10.37 -5.25 6.48
C VAL A 437 11.08 -6.50 7.02
N ASN A 438 12.41 -6.46 7.13
CA ASN A 438 13.26 -7.58 7.55
C ASN A 438 13.69 -7.53 9.01
N SER A 439 13.31 -6.49 9.77
CA SER A 439 13.64 -6.43 11.20
C SER A 439 12.79 -7.44 11.97
N LYS A 440 13.45 -8.18 12.90
CA LYS A 440 12.81 -9.19 13.76
C LYS A 440 12.38 -8.60 15.09
#